data_54da51f98aeb61d4985a3504f0d0cb04
#
_entry.id   54da51f98aeb61d4985a3504f0d0cb04
#
_cell.length_a   1.000
_cell.length_b   1.000
_cell.length_c   1.000
_cell.angle_alpha   90.00
_cell.angle_beta   90.00
_cell.angle_gamma   90.00
#
_symmetry.space_group_name_H-M   'P 1'
#
loop_
_entity.id
_entity.type
_entity.pdbx_description
1 polymer ?
#
loop_
_entity_poly.entity_id
_entity_poly.type
_entity_poly.pdbx_seq_one_letter_code
_entity_poly.pdbx_strand_id
1 'polypeptide(L)'
;MIRCEWGDTSPLYQQYHDDEWGVPVHEDRTLFEFLILEGAQAGLSWETILKKRNGYREAFDQFDVDKVSTFSESKIEALLQNPKIVRNRLKVNSAVLNAKLFLDVQKEFGSFDQYIWQFTAGKTIQNSFKKMSDLPANTPESDAMSIDLKKRGFKFIGTTICYAFMQATGMVNDHVISCFRYKELLTQL
;
A
#
# COMPACT_ATOMS: atom_id res chain seq x y z
N MET A 1 -6.37 -1.36 -25.80
CA MET A 1 -6.72 -2.18 -24.61
C MET A 1 -7.69 -1.38 -23.74
N ILE A 2 -8.66 -2.04 -23.11
CA ILE A 2 -9.60 -1.37 -22.19
C ILE A 2 -9.00 -1.43 -20.81
N ARG A 3 -8.88 -0.29 -20.12
CA ARG A 3 -8.42 -0.14 -18.73
C ARG A 3 -9.56 0.24 -17.80
N CYS A 4 -9.31 0.18 -16.50
CA CYS A 4 -10.14 0.90 -15.53
C CYS A 4 -10.07 2.41 -15.81
N GLU A 5 -11.16 3.14 -15.62
CA GLU A 5 -11.29 4.56 -16.01
C GLU A 5 -10.14 5.46 -15.54
N TRP A 6 -9.66 5.22 -14.32
CA TRP A 6 -8.56 6.01 -13.76
C TRP A 6 -7.20 5.70 -14.39
N GLY A 7 -7.01 4.49 -14.95
CA GLY A 7 -5.74 4.05 -15.55
C GLY A 7 -5.34 4.81 -16.79
N ASP A 8 -6.29 5.46 -17.47
CA ASP A 8 -6.02 6.24 -18.68
C ASP A 8 -5.88 7.76 -18.44
N THR A 9 -5.90 8.22 -17.18
CA THR A 9 -5.89 9.65 -16.84
C THR A 9 -4.52 10.31 -16.99
N SER A 10 -3.41 9.55 -16.84
CA SER A 10 -2.05 10.02 -17.08
C SER A 10 -1.10 8.87 -17.40
N PRO A 11 0.06 9.11 -18.08
CA PRO A 11 1.06 8.06 -18.31
C PRO A 11 1.54 7.36 -17.03
N LEU A 12 1.63 8.10 -15.93
CA LEU A 12 2.04 7.56 -14.63
C LEU A 12 1.00 6.60 -14.06
N TYR A 13 -0.29 6.97 -14.13
CA TYR A 13 -1.37 6.09 -13.74
C TYR A 13 -1.49 4.88 -14.65
N GLN A 14 -1.28 5.08 -15.97
CA GLN A 14 -1.31 3.99 -16.93
C GLN A 14 -0.25 2.92 -16.60
N GLN A 15 0.98 3.35 -16.35
CA GLN A 15 2.06 2.44 -15.95
C GLN A 15 1.72 1.72 -14.64
N TYR A 16 1.30 2.45 -13.61
CA TYR A 16 0.94 1.85 -12.32
C TYR A 16 -0.21 0.84 -12.44
N HIS A 17 -1.25 1.18 -13.22
CA HIS A 17 -2.38 0.31 -13.49
C HIS A 17 -1.97 -0.97 -14.23
N ASP A 18 -1.11 -0.83 -15.24
CA ASP A 18 -0.76 -1.95 -16.11
C ASP A 18 0.26 -2.89 -15.47
N ASP A 19 1.18 -2.36 -14.65
CA ASP A 19 2.32 -3.11 -14.16
C ASP A 19 2.20 -3.54 -12.69
N GLU A 20 1.46 -2.79 -11.84
CA GLU A 20 1.53 -2.97 -10.39
C GLU A 20 0.17 -3.22 -9.73
N TRP A 21 -0.84 -2.41 -10.01
CA TRP A 21 -2.09 -2.46 -9.28
C TRP A 21 -2.82 -3.80 -9.45
N GLY A 22 -3.14 -4.46 -8.34
CA GLY A 22 -3.78 -5.77 -8.33
C GLY A 22 -2.83 -6.95 -8.51
N VAL A 23 -1.52 -6.70 -8.72
CA VAL A 23 -0.51 -7.76 -8.82
C VAL A 23 -0.13 -8.25 -7.41
N PRO A 24 -0.19 -9.56 -7.12
CA PRO A 24 0.18 -10.09 -5.81
C PRO A 24 1.62 -9.76 -5.41
N VAL A 25 1.77 -9.18 -4.24
CA VAL A 25 3.07 -8.79 -3.65
C VAL A 25 3.33 -9.63 -2.41
N HIS A 26 4.46 -10.36 -2.40
CA HIS A 26 4.91 -11.24 -1.31
C HIS A 26 6.29 -10.84 -0.77
N GLU A 27 6.85 -9.76 -1.24
CA GLU A 27 8.16 -9.27 -0.78
C GLU A 27 7.95 -8.19 0.30
N ASP A 28 8.45 -8.46 1.51
CA ASP A 28 8.21 -7.63 2.70
C ASP A 28 8.62 -6.17 2.51
N ARG A 29 9.69 -5.88 1.79
CA ARG A 29 10.12 -4.50 1.52
C ARG A 29 9.10 -3.75 0.68
N THR A 30 8.55 -4.39 -0.35
CA THR A 30 7.51 -3.80 -1.20
C THR A 30 6.19 -3.66 -0.44
N LEU A 31 5.83 -4.62 0.42
CA LEU A 31 4.69 -4.50 1.33
C LEU A 31 4.87 -3.31 2.29
N PHE A 32 6.06 -3.11 2.83
CA PHE A 32 6.36 -1.95 3.67
C PHE A 32 6.29 -0.63 2.88
N GLU A 33 6.82 -0.58 1.65
CA GLU A 33 6.70 0.57 0.76
C GLU A 33 5.22 0.96 0.59
N PHE A 34 4.35 0.03 0.20
CA PHE A 34 2.93 0.32 0.03
C PHE A 34 2.24 0.72 1.33
N LEU A 35 2.56 0.08 2.45
CA LEU A 35 2.00 0.45 3.76
C LEU A 35 2.28 1.93 4.10
N ILE A 36 3.49 2.40 3.84
CA ILE A 36 3.88 3.79 4.10
C ILE A 36 3.27 4.75 3.06
N LEU A 37 3.25 4.37 1.79
CA LEU A 37 2.72 5.23 0.72
C LEU A 37 1.20 5.41 0.83
N GLU A 38 0.45 4.35 1.15
CA GLU A 38 -1.00 4.42 1.37
C GLU A 38 -1.33 5.29 2.61
N GLY A 39 -0.56 5.14 3.68
CA GLY A 39 -0.68 6.03 4.84
C GLY A 39 -0.34 7.49 4.50
N ALA A 40 0.65 7.72 3.64
CA ALA A 40 1.03 9.05 3.18
C ALA A 40 -0.03 9.69 2.27
N GLN A 41 -0.82 8.89 1.55
CA GLN A 41 -1.90 9.37 0.70
C GLN A 41 -3.04 10.02 1.48
N ALA A 42 -3.27 9.70 2.74
CA ALA A 42 -4.40 10.22 3.50
C ALA A 42 -4.61 11.74 3.28
N GLY A 43 -5.77 12.11 2.69
CA GLY A 43 -6.11 13.50 2.33
C GLY A 43 -5.46 14.02 1.04
N LEU A 44 -4.81 13.17 0.24
CA LEU A 44 -4.16 13.52 -1.03
C LEU A 44 -4.62 12.58 -2.15
N SER A 45 -4.31 12.92 -3.41
CA SER A 45 -4.52 12.00 -4.53
C SER A 45 -3.38 10.97 -4.60
N TRP A 46 -3.70 9.75 -5.09
CA TRP A 46 -2.67 8.74 -5.33
C TRP A 46 -1.63 9.19 -6.36
N GLU A 47 -2.04 9.94 -7.38
CA GLU A 47 -1.11 10.54 -8.35
C GLU A 47 -0.04 11.41 -7.69
N THR A 48 -0.42 12.17 -6.65
CA THR A 48 0.54 12.96 -5.86
C THR A 48 1.58 12.06 -5.19
N ILE A 49 1.16 10.91 -4.68
CA ILE A 49 2.06 9.94 -4.05
C ILE A 49 2.96 9.27 -5.11
N LEU A 50 2.40 8.84 -6.23
CA LEU A 50 3.17 8.24 -7.32
C LEU A 50 4.26 9.20 -7.85
N LYS A 51 3.93 10.48 -8.03
CA LYS A 51 4.91 11.51 -8.42
C LYS A 51 6.04 11.69 -7.40
N LYS A 52 5.79 11.39 -6.13
CA LYS A 52 6.75 11.49 -5.03
C LYS A 52 7.41 10.16 -4.67
N ARG A 53 7.02 9.05 -5.27
CA ARG A 53 7.44 7.69 -4.89
C ARG A 53 8.96 7.53 -4.90
N ASN A 54 9.64 8.00 -5.93
CA ASN A 54 11.12 7.95 -5.98
C ASN A 54 11.75 8.80 -4.87
N GLY A 55 11.15 9.97 -4.57
CA GLY A 55 11.59 10.79 -3.45
C GLY A 55 11.41 10.09 -2.09
N TYR A 56 10.32 9.31 -1.93
CA TYR A 56 10.12 8.47 -0.76
C TYR A 56 11.16 7.35 -0.68
N ARG A 57 11.44 6.65 -1.79
CA ARG A 57 12.48 5.61 -1.83
C ARG A 57 13.85 6.15 -1.41
N GLU A 58 14.25 7.30 -1.93
CA GLU A 58 15.50 7.96 -1.53
C GLU A 58 15.47 8.39 -0.05
N ALA A 59 14.38 8.97 0.41
CA ALA A 59 14.25 9.55 1.76
C ALA A 59 14.18 8.49 2.87
N PHE A 60 13.54 7.34 2.57
CA PHE A 60 13.31 6.22 3.48
C PHE A 60 14.25 5.02 3.22
N ASP A 61 15.47 5.29 2.73
CA ASP A 61 16.55 4.30 2.54
C ASP A 61 16.07 3.05 1.78
N GLN A 62 15.35 3.26 0.65
CA GLN A 62 14.74 2.24 -0.21
C GLN A 62 13.76 1.34 0.56
N PHE A 63 13.07 1.89 1.55
CA PHE A 63 12.14 1.17 2.43
C PHE A 63 12.78 -0.03 3.15
N ASP A 64 14.06 0.08 3.47
CA ASP A 64 14.76 -0.82 4.36
C ASP A 64 14.19 -0.65 5.77
N VAL A 65 13.41 -1.62 6.23
CA VAL A 65 12.64 -1.53 7.48
C VAL A 65 13.54 -1.36 8.70
N ASP A 66 14.69 -2.07 8.73
CA ASP A 66 15.65 -1.98 9.82
C ASP A 66 16.18 -0.56 9.95
N LYS A 67 16.58 0.05 8.82
CA LYS A 67 17.08 1.43 8.81
C LYS A 67 15.99 2.43 9.19
N VAL A 68 14.80 2.33 8.59
CA VAL A 68 13.70 3.24 8.89
C VAL A 68 13.30 3.18 10.36
N SER A 69 13.28 1.98 10.97
CA SER A 69 12.94 1.80 12.38
C SER A 69 13.87 2.54 13.34
N THR A 70 15.08 2.85 12.91
CA THR A 70 16.12 3.50 13.71
C THR A 70 16.34 4.98 13.38
N PHE A 71 15.49 5.59 12.55
CA PHE A 71 15.61 7.00 12.21
C PHE A 71 15.58 7.88 13.46
N SER A 72 16.61 8.71 13.60
CA SER A 72 16.76 9.68 14.69
C SER A 72 15.85 10.88 14.49
N GLU A 73 15.65 11.67 15.56
CA GLU A 73 14.92 12.94 15.46
C GLU A 73 15.56 13.89 14.43
N SER A 74 16.89 13.93 14.35
CA SER A 74 17.59 14.73 13.34
C SER A 74 17.28 14.27 11.91
N LYS A 75 17.16 12.97 11.66
CA LYS A 75 16.72 12.43 10.35
C LYS A 75 15.27 12.82 10.06
N ILE A 76 14.37 12.72 11.06
CA ILE A 76 12.97 13.12 10.93
C ILE A 76 12.86 14.61 10.58
N GLU A 77 13.62 15.50 11.26
CA GLU A 77 13.64 16.92 10.93
C GLU A 77 14.14 17.18 9.50
N ALA A 78 15.17 16.47 9.06
CA ALA A 78 15.64 16.56 7.68
C ALA A 78 14.58 16.10 6.67
N LEU A 79 13.82 15.04 6.96
CA LEU A 79 12.71 14.57 6.13
C LEU A 79 11.61 15.63 6.00
N LEU A 80 11.30 16.36 7.07
CA LEU A 80 10.29 17.42 7.06
C LEU A 80 10.70 18.64 6.22
N GLN A 81 11.96 18.79 5.88
CA GLN A 81 12.46 19.80 4.95
C GLN A 81 12.55 19.30 3.50
N ASN A 82 12.38 17.99 3.26
CA ASN A 82 12.54 17.40 1.95
C ASN A 82 11.28 17.60 1.07
N PRO A 83 11.34 18.42 -0.01
CA PRO A 83 10.18 18.67 -0.88
C PRO A 83 9.79 17.46 -1.74
N LYS A 84 10.65 16.43 -1.83
CA LYS A 84 10.39 15.22 -2.59
C LYS A 84 9.35 14.30 -1.93
N ILE A 85 9.01 14.52 -0.65
CA ILE A 85 8.00 13.76 0.09
C ILE A 85 6.89 14.67 0.61
N VAL A 86 5.85 14.08 1.19
CA VAL A 86 4.80 14.81 1.92
C VAL A 86 5.35 15.25 3.27
N ARG A 87 5.56 16.56 3.45
CA ARG A 87 6.14 17.16 4.66
C ARG A 87 5.09 17.27 5.77
N ASN A 88 4.73 16.15 6.35
CA ASN A 88 3.77 16.07 7.45
C ASN A 88 4.38 15.27 8.59
N ARG A 89 4.58 15.92 9.75
CA ARG A 89 5.25 15.31 10.93
C ARG A 89 4.55 14.05 11.41
N LEU A 90 3.23 14.04 11.44
CA LEU A 90 2.48 12.86 11.89
C LEU A 90 2.72 11.67 10.95
N LYS A 91 2.73 11.90 9.62
CA LYS A 91 2.99 10.85 8.63
C LYS A 91 4.44 10.34 8.69
N VAL A 92 5.42 11.24 8.86
CA VAL A 92 6.83 10.84 8.98
C VAL A 92 7.07 10.05 10.27
N ASN A 93 6.57 10.53 11.40
CA ASN A 93 6.70 9.82 12.68
C ASN A 93 5.98 8.46 12.64
N SER A 94 4.80 8.39 12.00
CA SER A 94 4.09 7.13 11.87
C SER A 94 4.84 6.11 11.02
N ALA A 95 5.56 6.55 9.98
CA ALA A 95 6.38 5.65 9.17
C ALA A 95 7.49 4.98 10.01
N VAL A 96 8.16 5.74 10.87
CA VAL A 96 9.19 5.21 11.79
C VAL A 96 8.59 4.27 12.83
N LEU A 97 7.44 4.63 13.40
CA LEU A 97 6.73 3.76 14.34
C LEU A 97 6.27 2.46 13.66
N ASN A 98 5.65 2.57 12.49
CA ASN A 98 5.17 1.43 11.72
C ASN A 98 6.32 0.50 11.32
N ALA A 99 7.53 1.02 11.04
CA ALA A 99 8.71 0.20 10.79
C ALA A 99 9.08 -0.67 11.99
N LYS A 100 9.06 -0.13 13.20
CA LYS A 100 9.32 -0.90 14.43
C LYS A 100 8.30 -2.01 14.62
N LEU A 101 7.02 -1.67 14.46
CA LEU A 101 5.92 -2.64 14.59
C LEU A 101 5.93 -3.69 13.47
N PHE A 102 6.39 -3.31 12.28
CA PHE A 102 6.60 -4.24 11.17
C PHE A 102 7.65 -5.30 11.51
N LEU A 103 8.78 -4.88 12.10
CA LEU A 103 9.82 -5.81 12.59
C LEU A 103 9.29 -6.74 13.70
N ASP A 104 8.42 -6.23 14.58
CA ASP A 104 7.81 -7.07 15.63
C ASP A 104 6.86 -8.11 15.03
N VAL A 105 6.09 -7.75 13.99
CA VAL A 105 5.26 -8.68 13.23
C VAL A 105 6.12 -9.75 12.51
N GLN A 106 7.23 -9.35 11.88
CA GLN A 106 8.14 -10.31 11.25
C GLN A 106 8.71 -11.33 12.26
N LYS A 107 9.05 -10.89 13.48
CA LYS A 107 9.50 -11.79 14.56
C LYS A 107 8.42 -12.78 15.01
N GLU A 108 7.18 -12.33 15.07
CA GLU A 108 6.02 -13.13 15.52
C GLU A 108 5.58 -14.15 14.48
N PHE A 109 5.51 -13.76 13.20
CA PHE A 109 4.92 -14.55 12.12
C PHE A 109 5.93 -15.13 11.12
N GLY A 110 7.22 -14.79 11.23
CA GLY A 110 8.28 -15.18 10.30
C GLY A 110 8.49 -14.17 9.16
N SER A 111 7.42 -13.54 8.66
CA SER A 111 7.45 -12.42 7.70
C SER A 111 6.20 -11.55 7.84
N PHE A 112 6.26 -10.34 7.31
CA PHE A 112 5.06 -9.52 7.20
C PHE A 112 4.09 -10.07 6.14
N ASP A 113 4.61 -10.68 5.10
CA ASP A 113 3.84 -11.39 4.08
C ASP A 113 2.93 -12.46 4.71
N GLN A 114 3.47 -13.36 5.53
CA GLN A 114 2.69 -14.39 6.20
C GLN A 114 1.58 -13.80 7.10
N TYR A 115 1.87 -12.70 7.76
CA TYR A 115 0.90 -12.00 8.59
C TYR A 115 -0.19 -11.33 7.77
N ILE A 116 0.17 -10.55 6.74
CA ILE A 116 -0.82 -9.69 6.08
C ILE A 116 -1.75 -10.50 5.17
N TRP A 117 -1.24 -11.53 4.50
CA TRP A 117 -2.03 -12.37 3.61
C TRP A 117 -3.02 -13.29 4.33
N GLN A 118 -2.92 -13.49 5.67
CA GLN A 118 -3.92 -14.26 6.42
C GLN A 118 -5.33 -13.64 6.31
N PHE A 119 -5.45 -12.32 6.12
CA PHE A 119 -6.74 -11.64 6.00
C PHE A 119 -7.51 -12.02 4.72
N THR A 120 -6.84 -12.62 3.75
CA THR A 120 -7.46 -13.16 2.52
C THR A 120 -7.23 -14.67 2.38
N ALA A 121 -6.94 -15.36 3.50
CA ALA A 121 -6.63 -16.80 3.52
C ALA A 121 -5.48 -17.19 2.57
N GLY A 122 -4.48 -16.30 2.38
CA GLY A 122 -3.31 -16.51 1.55
C GLY A 122 -3.57 -16.46 0.04
N LYS A 123 -4.70 -15.89 -0.39
CA LYS A 123 -5.09 -15.85 -1.82
C LYS A 123 -5.67 -14.51 -2.20
N THR A 124 -5.49 -14.11 -3.45
CA THR A 124 -6.17 -12.95 -4.02
C THR A 124 -7.68 -13.19 -4.10
N ILE A 125 -8.47 -12.31 -3.51
CA ILE A 125 -9.92 -12.30 -3.67
C ILE A 125 -10.25 -11.76 -5.06
N GLN A 126 -10.93 -12.58 -5.86
CA GLN A 126 -11.32 -12.23 -7.23
C GLN A 126 -12.71 -11.59 -7.21
N ASN A 127 -12.78 -10.25 -7.32
CA ASN A 127 -14.02 -9.52 -7.46
C ASN A 127 -14.49 -9.49 -8.93
N SER A 128 -15.74 -9.07 -9.19
CA SER A 128 -16.33 -9.06 -10.53
C SER A 128 -17.09 -7.76 -10.79
N PHE A 129 -16.46 -6.63 -10.49
CA PHE A 129 -17.08 -5.32 -10.68
C PHE A 129 -17.22 -4.96 -12.16
N LYS A 130 -18.37 -4.39 -12.53
CA LYS A 130 -18.64 -3.97 -13.91
C LYS A 130 -18.15 -2.56 -14.19
N LYS A 131 -18.11 -1.70 -13.18
CA LYS A 131 -17.68 -0.31 -13.26
C LYS A 131 -16.99 0.13 -11.97
N MET A 132 -16.16 1.13 -12.03
CA MET A 132 -15.40 1.64 -10.87
C MET A 132 -16.30 2.12 -9.72
N SER A 133 -17.49 2.62 -10.02
CA SER A 133 -18.47 3.04 -8.99
C SER A 133 -19.09 1.88 -8.19
N ASP A 134 -18.86 0.64 -8.59
CA ASP A 134 -19.33 -0.55 -7.86
C ASP A 134 -18.35 -0.98 -6.76
N LEU A 135 -17.11 -0.46 -6.78
CA LEU A 135 -16.09 -0.76 -5.78
C LEU A 135 -16.50 -0.18 -4.42
N PRO A 136 -16.47 -0.97 -3.35
CA PRO A 136 -16.74 -0.47 -2.02
C PRO A 136 -15.57 0.38 -1.50
N ALA A 137 -15.84 1.20 -0.48
CA ALA A 137 -14.78 1.95 0.21
C ALA A 137 -13.97 1.07 1.20
N ASN A 138 -14.52 -0.07 1.60
CA ASN A 138 -13.92 -1.06 2.51
C ASN A 138 -14.67 -2.38 2.41
N THR A 139 -14.06 -3.45 2.92
CA THR A 139 -14.64 -4.81 2.98
C THR A 139 -14.47 -5.40 4.38
N PRO A 140 -15.13 -6.51 4.71
CA PRO A 140 -14.90 -7.21 5.99
C PRO A 140 -13.43 -7.55 6.22
N GLU A 141 -12.69 -7.91 5.17
CA GLU A 141 -11.26 -8.24 5.26
C GLU A 141 -10.42 -7.01 5.59
N SER A 142 -10.68 -5.86 4.94
CA SER A 142 -9.99 -4.60 5.25
C SER A 142 -10.35 -4.07 6.63
N ASP A 143 -11.58 -4.31 7.10
CA ASP A 143 -12.01 -3.98 8.45
C ASP A 143 -11.24 -4.82 9.49
N ALA A 144 -11.17 -6.14 9.28
CA ALA A 144 -10.41 -7.05 10.14
C ALA A 144 -8.92 -6.68 10.19
N MET A 145 -8.31 -6.42 9.01
CA MET A 145 -6.92 -5.96 8.89
C MET A 145 -6.69 -4.65 9.66
N SER A 146 -7.57 -3.66 9.48
CA SER A 146 -7.49 -2.36 10.15
C SER A 146 -7.59 -2.51 11.67
N ILE A 147 -8.51 -3.35 12.17
CA ILE A 147 -8.70 -3.61 13.60
C ILE A 147 -7.45 -4.23 14.20
N ASP A 148 -6.88 -5.27 13.56
CA ASP A 148 -5.71 -5.96 14.10
C ASP A 148 -4.46 -5.08 14.06
N LEU A 149 -4.20 -4.39 12.94
CA LEU A 149 -3.09 -3.44 12.84
C LEU A 149 -3.19 -2.31 13.87
N LYS A 150 -4.40 -1.77 14.11
CA LYS A 150 -4.63 -0.76 15.18
C LYS A 150 -4.32 -1.32 16.54
N LYS A 151 -4.77 -2.54 16.86
CA LYS A 151 -4.50 -3.22 18.12
C LYS A 151 -2.99 -3.40 18.35
N ARG A 152 -2.23 -3.64 17.28
CA ARG A 152 -0.76 -3.73 17.30
C ARG A 152 -0.08 -2.35 17.42
N GLY A 153 -0.80 -1.25 17.26
CA GLY A 153 -0.31 0.11 17.42
C GLY A 153 0.03 0.84 16.13
N PHE A 154 -0.13 0.22 14.96
CA PHE A 154 0.11 0.87 13.67
C PHE A 154 -0.73 2.14 13.50
N LYS A 155 -0.22 3.08 12.72
CA LYS A 155 -0.85 4.37 12.43
C LYS A 155 -1.13 4.53 10.94
N PHE A 156 -2.11 5.38 10.61
CA PHE A 156 -2.57 5.60 9.23
C PHE A 156 -2.99 4.31 8.52
N ILE A 157 -3.74 3.48 9.23
CA ILE A 157 -4.24 2.18 8.78
C ILE A 157 -5.77 2.07 9.01
N GLY A 158 -6.50 3.13 8.70
CA GLY A 158 -7.97 3.06 8.65
C GLY A 158 -8.45 2.05 7.61
N THR A 159 -9.69 1.57 7.73
CA THR A 159 -10.20 0.49 6.87
C THR A 159 -10.12 0.83 5.38
N THR A 160 -10.41 2.06 4.98
CA THR A 160 -10.27 2.51 3.59
C THR A 160 -8.81 2.48 3.12
N ILE A 161 -7.85 2.85 4.00
CA ILE A 161 -6.42 2.77 3.68
C ILE A 161 -5.99 1.30 3.58
N CYS A 162 -6.48 0.43 4.47
CA CYS A 162 -6.23 -1.01 4.37
C CYS A 162 -6.79 -1.60 3.08
N TYR A 163 -7.99 -1.16 2.65
CA TYR A 163 -8.54 -1.64 1.39
C TYR A 163 -7.72 -1.16 0.19
N ALA A 164 -7.28 0.10 0.16
CA ALA A 164 -6.38 0.61 -0.87
C ALA A 164 -5.04 -0.17 -0.89
N PHE A 165 -4.49 -0.50 0.28
CA PHE A 165 -3.32 -1.37 0.39
C PHE A 165 -3.59 -2.77 -0.19
N MET A 166 -4.76 -3.37 0.09
CA MET A 166 -5.13 -4.67 -0.48
C MET A 166 -5.22 -4.62 -2.02
N GLN A 167 -5.77 -3.53 -2.57
CA GLN A 167 -5.83 -3.31 -4.01
C GLN A 167 -4.43 -3.14 -4.61
N ALA A 168 -3.59 -2.30 -4.00
CA ALA A 168 -2.24 -2.02 -4.47
C ALA A 168 -1.32 -3.25 -4.45
N THR A 169 -1.52 -4.15 -3.48
CA THR A 169 -0.68 -5.35 -3.27
C THR A 169 -1.30 -6.64 -3.81
N GLY A 170 -2.38 -6.54 -4.57
CA GLY A 170 -3.01 -7.69 -5.22
C GLY A 170 -3.69 -8.69 -4.28
N MET A 171 -3.96 -8.30 -3.03
CA MET A 171 -4.78 -9.10 -2.10
C MET A 171 -6.24 -9.19 -2.60
N VAL A 172 -6.66 -8.23 -3.42
CA VAL A 172 -7.91 -8.23 -4.17
C VAL A 172 -7.64 -7.89 -5.63
N ASN A 173 -8.34 -8.53 -6.56
CA ASN A 173 -8.38 -8.14 -7.95
C ASN A 173 -9.64 -7.30 -8.18
N ASP A 174 -9.48 -6.00 -8.20
CA ASP A 174 -10.55 -5.01 -8.35
C ASP A 174 -10.57 -4.35 -9.73
N HIS A 175 -9.78 -4.86 -10.67
CA HIS A 175 -9.96 -4.47 -12.05
C HIS A 175 -11.40 -4.78 -12.50
N VAL A 176 -12.05 -3.84 -13.19
CA VAL A 176 -13.37 -4.11 -13.75
C VAL A 176 -13.30 -5.22 -14.79
N ILE A 177 -14.33 -6.03 -14.91
CA ILE A 177 -14.35 -7.25 -15.76
C ILE A 177 -14.07 -6.97 -17.25
N SER A 178 -14.27 -5.74 -17.72
CA SER A 178 -13.92 -5.28 -19.08
C SER A 178 -12.46 -4.88 -19.24
N CYS A 179 -11.74 -4.68 -18.13
CA CYS A 179 -10.31 -4.34 -18.13
C CYS A 179 -9.46 -5.52 -18.58
N PHE A 180 -8.44 -5.27 -19.41
CA PHE A 180 -7.56 -6.33 -19.88
C PHE A 180 -6.80 -7.01 -18.74
N ARG A 181 -6.39 -6.26 -17.70
CA ARG A 181 -5.68 -6.78 -16.54
C ARG A 181 -6.52 -7.74 -15.71
N TYR A 182 -7.85 -7.57 -15.69
CA TYR A 182 -8.73 -8.47 -14.95
C TYR A 182 -8.48 -9.94 -15.31
N LYS A 183 -8.50 -10.23 -16.62
CA LYS A 183 -8.31 -11.61 -17.11
C LYS A 183 -6.89 -12.13 -16.92
N GLU A 184 -5.89 -11.26 -17.11
CA GLU A 184 -4.48 -11.65 -16.94
C GLU A 184 -4.21 -12.07 -15.49
N LEU A 185 -4.73 -11.32 -14.50
CA LEU A 185 -4.57 -11.65 -13.10
C LEU A 185 -5.35 -12.88 -12.63
N LEU A 186 -6.44 -13.25 -13.34
CA LEU A 186 -7.14 -14.53 -13.08
C LEU A 186 -6.29 -15.75 -13.44
N THR A 187 -5.37 -15.63 -14.40
CA THR A 187 -4.57 -16.74 -14.93
C THR A 187 -3.19 -16.86 -14.29
N GLN A 188 -2.81 -15.92 -13.45
CA GLN A 188 -1.50 -15.90 -12.77
C GLN A 188 -1.52 -16.56 -11.38
N LEU A 189 -2.61 -17.22 -11.03
CA LEU A 189 -2.83 -17.88 -9.72
C LEU A 189 -2.56 -19.38 -9.78
#